data_f8320ed3e565554dc882cd42001859f7
#
_entry.id   f8320ed3e565554dc882cd42001859f7
#
_cell.length_a   1.000
_cell.length_b   1.000
_cell.length_c   1.000
_cell.angle_alpha   90.00
_cell.angle_beta   90.00
_cell.angle_gamma   90.00
#
_symmetry.space_group_name_H-M   'P 1'
#
loop_
_entity.id
_entity.type
_entity.pdbx_description
1 polymer ?
#
loop_
_entity_poly.entity_id
_entity_poly.type
_entity_poly.pdbx_seq_one_letter_code
_entity_poly.pdbx_strand_id
1 'polypeptide(L)'
;KTPMRLNPGQQQAVEFVTGPCLVLAGAGSGKTRVITNKIAHLIRGCGYQARHIAAVTFTNKAAREMKERVGQTLGRKEARGLMISTFHTLGLDIIKREYAALGMKSNFSLFDDTDQVALLKELTEGLIEDDKVVLQQLISTISNWKNDLKTPAQAAAGAKGERDRIFAHCYGLYDAHMKACLLYTSPSPRDRTRS
;
A
#
# COMPACT_ATOMS: atom_id res chain seq x y z
N LYS A 1 -28.95 18.74 -12.91
CA LYS A 1 -27.73 18.52 -13.76
C LYS A 1 -27.88 17.18 -14.42
N THR A 2 -28.01 17.12 -15.74
CA THR A 2 -28.08 15.89 -16.53
C THR A 2 -26.86 15.04 -16.24
N PRO A 3 -27.00 13.74 -15.92
CA PRO A 3 -25.84 12.89 -15.71
C PRO A 3 -25.03 12.83 -16.98
N MET A 4 -23.79 13.31 -16.96
CA MET A 4 -22.89 13.28 -18.11
C MET A 4 -22.69 11.80 -18.51
N ARG A 5 -23.13 11.46 -19.71
CA ARG A 5 -23.08 10.11 -20.28
C ARG A 5 -21.62 9.62 -20.37
N LEU A 6 -21.36 8.38 -20.04
CA LEU A 6 -20.06 7.75 -20.28
C LEU A 6 -19.80 7.66 -21.78
N ASN A 7 -18.56 7.86 -22.20
CA ASN A 7 -18.19 7.57 -23.59
C ASN A 7 -18.07 6.04 -23.81
N PRO A 8 -17.99 5.56 -25.06
CA PRO A 8 -17.96 4.12 -25.34
C PRO A 8 -16.84 3.36 -24.62
N GLY A 9 -15.64 3.88 -24.59
CA GLY A 9 -14.51 3.25 -23.87
C GLY A 9 -14.69 3.21 -22.37
N GLN A 10 -15.26 4.26 -21.78
CA GLN A 10 -15.62 4.30 -20.36
C GLN A 10 -16.72 3.27 -20.04
N GLN A 11 -17.71 3.16 -20.90
CA GLN A 11 -18.81 2.19 -20.77
C GLN A 11 -18.27 0.76 -20.83
N GLN A 12 -17.42 0.46 -21.80
CA GLN A 12 -16.76 -0.84 -21.94
C GLN A 12 -15.96 -1.19 -20.68
N ALA A 13 -15.19 -0.25 -20.12
CA ALA A 13 -14.44 -0.45 -18.88
C ALA A 13 -15.37 -0.74 -17.67
N VAL A 14 -16.53 -0.10 -17.62
CA VAL A 14 -17.53 -0.34 -16.56
C VAL A 14 -18.16 -1.73 -16.69
N GLU A 15 -18.49 -2.16 -17.89
CA GLU A 15 -19.20 -3.42 -18.14
C GLU A 15 -18.30 -4.65 -18.11
N PHE A 16 -16.98 -4.50 -18.31
CA PHE A 16 -16.05 -5.62 -18.29
C PHE A 16 -15.91 -6.20 -16.88
N VAL A 17 -16.38 -7.42 -16.61
CA VAL A 17 -16.41 -8.06 -15.29
C VAL A 17 -15.82 -9.47 -15.27
N THR A 18 -15.30 -9.97 -16.39
CA THR A 18 -14.92 -11.39 -16.55
C THR A 18 -13.46 -11.68 -16.22
N GLY A 19 -12.68 -10.70 -15.75
CA GLY A 19 -11.26 -10.93 -15.42
C GLY A 19 -10.49 -9.64 -15.13
N PRO A 20 -9.17 -9.71 -15.02
CA PRO A 20 -8.32 -8.55 -14.87
C PRO A 20 -8.47 -7.58 -16.05
N CYS A 21 -8.55 -6.27 -15.74
CA CYS A 21 -8.70 -5.22 -16.73
C CYS A 21 -7.76 -4.06 -16.42
N LEU A 22 -6.91 -3.71 -17.37
CA LEU A 22 -6.09 -2.50 -17.32
C LEU A 22 -6.72 -1.42 -18.19
N VAL A 23 -7.01 -0.27 -17.60
CA VAL A 23 -7.55 0.90 -18.29
C VAL A 23 -6.49 1.99 -18.34
N LEU A 24 -5.95 2.27 -19.53
CA LEU A 24 -5.01 3.37 -19.74
C LEU A 24 -5.79 4.66 -20.00
N ALA A 25 -5.60 5.65 -19.15
CA ALA A 25 -6.36 6.90 -19.20
C ALA A 25 -5.52 8.09 -18.72
N GLY A 26 -5.47 9.15 -19.50
CA GLY A 26 -4.75 10.38 -19.17
C GLY A 26 -5.38 11.18 -18.02
N ALA A 27 -4.69 12.24 -17.59
CA ALA A 27 -5.25 13.16 -16.59
C ALA A 27 -6.55 13.79 -17.13
N GLY A 28 -7.56 13.99 -16.27
CA GLY A 28 -8.83 14.57 -16.66
C GLY A 28 -9.78 13.65 -17.45
N SER A 29 -9.38 12.43 -17.80
CA SER A 29 -10.20 11.48 -18.59
C SER A 29 -11.43 10.92 -17.86
N GLY A 30 -11.65 11.30 -16.61
CA GLY A 30 -12.79 10.82 -15.82
C GLY A 30 -12.59 9.45 -15.17
N LYS A 31 -11.35 9.02 -14.91
CA LYS A 31 -11.02 7.74 -14.24
C LYS A 31 -11.86 7.46 -12.99
N THR A 32 -11.97 8.44 -12.08
CA THR A 32 -12.76 8.30 -10.85
C THR A 32 -14.24 8.06 -11.16
N ARG A 33 -14.76 8.68 -12.22
CA ARG A 33 -16.14 8.46 -12.67
C ARG A 33 -16.34 7.03 -13.18
N VAL A 34 -15.39 6.49 -13.94
CA VAL A 34 -15.41 5.10 -14.40
C VAL A 34 -15.45 4.15 -13.20
N ILE A 35 -14.58 4.34 -12.22
CA ILE A 35 -14.54 3.52 -11.01
C ILE A 35 -15.86 3.60 -10.23
N THR A 36 -16.41 4.78 -10.02
CA THR A 36 -17.69 4.96 -9.33
C THR A 36 -18.84 4.24 -10.05
N ASN A 37 -18.91 4.37 -11.37
CA ASN A 37 -19.92 3.68 -12.18
C ASN A 37 -19.68 2.16 -12.21
N LYS A 38 -18.43 1.71 -12.22
CA LYS A 38 -18.07 0.30 -12.12
C LYS A 38 -18.59 -0.31 -10.82
N ILE A 39 -18.36 0.36 -9.69
CA ILE A 39 -18.88 -0.09 -8.38
C ILE A 39 -20.41 -0.16 -8.40
N ALA A 40 -21.07 0.84 -8.94
CA ALA A 40 -22.53 0.83 -9.07
C ALA A 40 -23.02 -0.31 -9.97
N HIS A 41 -22.35 -0.56 -11.09
CA HIS A 41 -22.65 -1.66 -12.00
C HIS A 41 -22.47 -3.02 -11.33
N LEU A 42 -21.37 -3.23 -10.59
CA LEU A 42 -21.14 -4.47 -9.84
C LEU A 42 -22.25 -4.74 -8.82
N ILE A 43 -22.74 -3.72 -8.13
CA ILE A 43 -23.77 -3.87 -7.09
C ILE A 43 -25.15 -4.05 -7.71
N ARG A 44 -25.57 -3.13 -8.58
CA ARG A 44 -26.93 -3.09 -9.15
C ARG A 44 -27.13 -3.98 -10.35
N GLY A 45 -26.11 -4.06 -11.22
CA GLY A 45 -26.17 -4.84 -12.47
C GLY A 45 -25.77 -6.28 -12.32
N CYS A 46 -24.71 -6.54 -11.52
CA CYS A 46 -24.14 -7.89 -11.36
C CYS A 46 -24.53 -8.57 -10.02
N GLY A 47 -25.22 -7.85 -9.11
CA GLY A 47 -25.69 -8.41 -7.85
C GLY A 47 -24.61 -8.65 -6.79
N TYR A 48 -23.39 -8.07 -6.95
CA TYR A 48 -22.35 -8.19 -5.94
C TYR A 48 -22.74 -7.43 -4.66
N GLN A 49 -22.47 -8.03 -3.52
CA GLN A 49 -22.65 -7.32 -2.26
C GLN A 49 -21.51 -6.34 -2.04
N ALA A 50 -21.83 -5.12 -1.58
CA ALA A 50 -20.87 -4.05 -1.36
C ALA A 50 -19.67 -4.48 -0.49
N ARG A 51 -19.90 -5.33 0.52
CA ARG A 51 -18.84 -5.87 1.41
C ARG A 51 -17.79 -6.75 0.70
N HIS A 52 -18.07 -7.22 -0.51
CA HIS A 52 -17.14 -8.02 -1.30
C HIS A 52 -16.38 -7.17 -2.34
N ILE A 53 -16.55 -5.86 -2.30
CA ILE A 53 -15.90 -4.92 -3.21
C ILE A 53 -14.92 -4.08 -2.42
N ALA A 54 -13.67 -4.02 -2.89
CA ALA A 54 -12.65 -3.12 -2.40
C ALA A 54 -12.20 -2.17 -3.51
N ALA A 55 -12.27 -0.87 -3.26
CA ALA A 55 -11.71 0.16 -4.13
C ALA A 55 -10.55 0.84 -3.41
N VAL A 56 -9.37 0.81 -4.01
CA VAL A 56 -8.15 1.34 -3.40
C VAL A 56 -7.56 2.47 -4.23
N THR A 57 -6.94 3.41 -3.55
CA THR A 57 -6.30 4.58 -4.13
C THR A 57 -5.00 4.91 -3.40
N PHE A 58 -4.23 5.86 -3.91
CA PHE A 58 -2.93 6.19 -3.33
C PHE A 58 -3.00 7.20 -2.18
N THR A 59 -4.05 8.05 -2.12
CA THR A 59 -4.13 9.11 -1.11
C THR A 59 -5.43 9.07 -0.32
N ASN A 60 -5.37 9.47 0.94
CA ASN A 60 -6.56 9.59 1.81
C ASN A 60 -7.57 10.59 1.25
N LYS A 61 -7.10 11.67 0.61
CA LYS A 61 -7.96 12.64 -0.06
C LYS A 61 -8.78 11.98 -1.18
N ALA A 62 -8.11 11.24 -2.08
CA ALA A 62 -8.79 10.54 -3.17
C ALA A 62 -9.75 9.45 -2.67
N ALA A 63 -9.39 8.74 -1.59
CA ALA A 63 -10.30 7.78 -0.96
C ALA A 63 -11.57 8.45 -0.42
N ARG A 64 -11.44 9.60 0.22
CA ARG A 64 -12.56 10.40 0.74
C ARG A 64 -13.47 10.89 -0.37
N GLU A 65 -12.90 11.50 -1.40
CA GLU A 65 -13.65 11.96 -2.59
C GLU A 65 -14.37 10.80 -3.29
N MET A 66 -13.74 9.65 -3.39
CA MET A 66 -14.37 8.45 -3.96
C MET A 66 -15.54 7.97 -3.10
N LYS A 67 -15.40 7.91 -1.77
CA LYS A 67 -16.49 7.57 -0.84
C LYS A 67 -17.70 8.49 -1.01
N GLU A 68 -17.47 9.80 -1.10
CA GLU A 68 -18.53 10.78 -1.29
C GLU A 68 -19.27 10.56 -2.61
N ARG A 69 -18.55 10.38 -3.72
CA ARG A 69 -19.13 10.14 -5.05
C ARG A 69 -19.92 8.84 -5.10
N VAL A 70 -19.37 7.76 -4.55
CA VAL A 70 -20.07 6.48 -4.48
C VAL A 70 -21.32 6.59 -3.61
N GLY A 71 -21.23 7.26 -2.46
CA GLY A 71 -22.36 7.51 -1.57
C GLY A 71 -23.48 8.32 -2.23
N GLN A 72 -23.12 9.29 -3.08
CA GLN A 72 -24.09 10.06 -3.88
C GLN A 72 -24.77 9.22 -4.97
N THR A 73 -24.03 8.27 -5.56
CA THR A 73 -24.52 7.42 -6.66
C THR A 73 -25.36 6.25 -6.17
N LEU A 74 -24.94 5.57 -5.11
CA LEU A 74 -25.59 4.35 -4.59
C LEU A 74 -26.49 4.62 -3.39
N GLY A 75 -26.23 5.69 -2.64
CA GLY A 75 -26.84 5.90 -1.33
C GLY A 75 -26.20 5.07 -0.23
N ARG A 76 -26.44 5.46 1.03
CA ARG A 76 -25.78 4.86 2.20
C ARG A 76 -26.12 3.38 2.41
N LYS A 77 -27.33 2.97 2.06
CA LYS A 77 -27.80 1.59 2.29
C LYS A 77 -27.09 0.61 1.34
N GLU A 78 -27.04 0.93 0.07
CA GLU A 78 -26.39 0.07 -0.95
C GLU A 78 -24.88 0.04 -0.82
N ALA A 79 -24.25 1.15 -0.40
CA ALA A 79 -22.80 1.23 -0.18
C ALA A 79 -22.33 0.66 1.17
N ARG A 80 -23.23 0.10 1.98
CA ARG A 80 -22.87 -0.41 3.30
C ARG A 80 -21.93 -1.61 3.21
N GLY A 81 -20.77 -1.48 3.85
CA GLY A 81 -19.73 -2.52 3.84
C GLY A 81 -18.74 -2.43 2.69
N LEU A 82 -18.97 -1.51 1.73
CA LEU A 82 -17.98 -1.23 0.67
C LEU A 82 -16.69 -0.68 1.28
N MET A 83 -15.57 -1.30 0.94
CA MET A 83 -14.26 -0.82 1.34
C MET A 83 -13.75 0.18 0.31
N ILE A 84 -13.50 1.41 0.76
CA ILE A 84 -12.78 2.42 -0.03
C ILE A 84 -11.69 2.99 0.86
N SER A 85 -10.42 2.76 0.50
CA SER A 85 -9.28 3.15 1.32
C SER A 85 -8.03 3.36 0.48
N THR A 86 -6.92 3.70 1.13
CA THR A 86 -5.59 3.59 0.52
C THR A 86 -5.09 2.15 0.58
N PHE A 87 -4.08 1.83 -0.24
CA PHE A 87 -3.40 0.52 -0.16
C PHE A 87 -2.81 0.27 1.22
N HIS A 88 -2.26 1.30 1.87
CA HIS A 88 -1.71 1.18 3.22
C HIS A 88 -2.78 0.84 4.27
N THR A 89 -3.93 1.52 4.21
CA THR A 89 -5.04 1.22 5.12
C THR A 89 -5.57 -0.19 4.90
N LEU A 90 -5.71 -0.62 3.64
CA LEU A 90 -6.11 -1.99 3.32
C LEU A 90 -5.12 -3.01 3.87
N GLY A 91 -3.80 -2.79 3.64
CA GLY A 91 -2.76 -3.65 4.17
C GLY A 91 -2.77 -3.73 5.69
N LEU A 92 -2.94 -2.59 6.36
CA LEU A 92 -3.04 -2.54 7.82
C LEU A 92 -4.29 -3.30 8.34
N ASP A 93 -5.42 -3.17 7.66
CA ASP A 93 -6.65 -3.89 8.03
C ASP A 93 -6.49 -5.40 7.85
N ILE A 94 -5.78 -5.85 6.82
CA ILE A 94 -5.44 -7.27 6.63
C ILE A 94 -4.54 -7.75 7.77
N ILE A 95 -3.46 -7.02 8.08
CA ILE A 95 -2.54 -7.37 9.16
C ILE A 95 -3.27 -7.43 10.50
N LYS A 96 -4.15 -6.47 10.79
CA LYS A 96 -4.95 -6.46 12.04
C LYS A 96 -5.91 -7.65 12.17
N ARG A 97 -6.30 -8.26 11.07
CA ARG A 97 -7.15 -9.46 11.09
C ARG A 97 -6.33 -10.73 11.18
N GLU A 98 -5.19 -10.75 10.51
CA GLU A 98 -4.37 -11.95 10.30
C GLU A 98 -3.07 -11.93 11.13
N TYR A 99 -2.93 -11.03 12.10
CA TYR A 99 -1.71 -10.85 12.89
C TYR A 99 -1.21 -12.15 13.53
N ALA A 100 -2.11 -13.01 13.97
CA ALA A 100 -1.76 -14.28 14.59
C ALA A 100 -1.12 -15.26 13.60
N ALA A 101 -1.58 -15.29 12.34
CA ALA A 101 -0.97 -16.09 11.26
C ALA A 101 0.43 -15.60 10.89
N LEU A 102 0.72 -14.32 11.12
CA LEU A 102 2.04 -13.71 10.93
C LEU A 102 2.96 -13.89 12.15
N GLY A 103 2.51 -14.54 13.22
CA GLY A 103 3.23 -14.66 14.48
C GLY A 103 3.37 -13.33 15.24
N MET A 104 2.55 -12.34 14.94
CA MET A 104 2.55 -11.02 15.58
C MET A 104 1.61 -10.98 16.78
N LYS A 105 1.83 -10.03 17.69
CA LYS A 105 0.89 -9.72 18.77
C LYS A 105 -0.18 -8.74 18.28
N SER A 106 -1.35 -8.76 18.92
CA SER A 106 -2.48 -7.88 18.56
C SER A 106 -2.19 -6.38 18.74
N ASN A 107 -1.22 -6.05 19.59
CA ASN A 107 -0.83 -4.68 19.94
C ASN A 107 0.44 -4.21 19.22
N PHE A 108 0.69 -4.66 17.98
CA PHE A 108 1.82 -4.19 17.20
C PHE A 108 1.75 -2.67 16.96
N SER A 109 2.91 -2.03 16.91
CA SER A 109 3.03 -0.60 16.60
C SER A 109 3.36 -0.37 15.14
N LEU A 110 2.94 0.77 14.62
CA LEU A 110 3.38 1.25 13.30
C LEU A 110 4.70 1.98 13.45
N PHE A 111 5.61 1.69 12.56
CA PHE A 111 6.96 2.21 12.52
C PHE A 111 7.10 3.08 11.26
N ASP A 112 7.37 4.35 11.43
CA ASP A 112 7.46 5.29 10.31
C ASP A 112 8.89 5.44 9.77
N ASP A 113 9.07 6.24 8.72
CA ASP A 113 10.38 6.44 8.10
C ASP A 113 11.37 7.14 9.04
N THR A 114 10.89 7.96 9.97
CA THR A 114 11.74 8.65 10.96
C THR A 114 12.27 7.63 11.95
N ASP A 115 11.39 6.74 12.42
CA ASP A 115 11.75 5.64 13.30
C ASP A 115 12.73 4.69 12.60
N GLN A 116 12.52 4.41 11.31
CA GLN A 116 13.43 3.57 10.51
C GLN A 116 14.83 4.17 10.42
N VAL A 117 14.93 5.46 10.12
CA VAL A 117 16.22 6.17 10.04
C VAL A 117 16.94 6.13 11.39
N ALA A 118 16.22 6.44 12.48
CA ALA A 118 16.79 6.44 13.83
C ALA A 118 17.31 5.05 14.23
N LEU A 119 16.50 4.02 14.02
CA LEU A 119 16.87 2.64 14.31
C LEU A 119 18.06 2.17 13.47
N LEU A 120 18.05 2.41 12.17
CA LEU A 120 19.17 2.00 11.31
C LEU A 120 20.45 2.73 11.69
N LYS A 121 20.39 4.01 12.05
CA LYS A 121 21.57 4.74 12.54
C LYS A 121 22.14 4.09 13.81
N GLU A 122 21.29 3.73 14.75
CA GLU A 122 21.70 3.04 15.99
C GLU A 122 22.29 1.66 15.71
N LEU A 123 21.60 0.83 14.92
CA LEU A 123 22.03 -0.54 14.63
C LEU A 123 23.29 -0.63 13.77
N THR A 124 23.63 0.40 13.03
CA THR A 124 24.77 0.43 12.12
C THR A 124 25.95 1.24 12.62
N GLU A 125 25.88 1.71 13.88
CA GLU A 125 26.98 2.44 14.51
C GLU A 125 28.26 1.59 14.51
N GLY A 126 29.33 2.14 13.93
CA GLY A 126 30.61 1.43 13.79
C GLY A 126 30.67 0.40 12.62
N LEU A 127 29.58 0.14 11.91
CA LEU A 127 29.54 -0.74 10.75
C LEU A 127 29.61 0.01 9.43
N ILE A 128 29.04 1.20 9.37
CA ILE A 128 29.07 2.11 8.22
C ILE A 128 29.55 3.48 8.65
N GLU A 129 30.03 4.29 7.71
CA GLU A 129 30.34 5.68 7.96
C GLU A 129 29.09 6.44 8.42
N ASP A 130 29.22 7.32 9.44
CA ASP A 130 28.14 8.21 9.89
C ASP A 130 27.91 9.32 8.84
N ASP A 131 27.59 8.90 7.61
CA ASP A 131 27.27 9.75 6.48
C ASP A 131 25.80 9.55 6.08
N LYS A 132 25.10 10.66 6.01
CA LYS A 132 23.69 10.70 5.60
C LYS A 132 23.46 10.06 4.22
N VAL A 133 24.41 10.16 3.29
CA VAL A 133 24.31 9.58 1.95
C VAL A 133 24.40 8.05 2.04
N VAL A 134 25.34 7.53 2.82
CA VAL A 134 25.51 6.07 3.02
C VAL A 134 24.28 5.49 3.69
N LEU A 135 23.74 6.15 4.71
CA LEU A 135 22.52 5.72 5.39
C LEU A 135 21.30 5.70 4.46
N GLN A 136 21.13 6.72 3.61
CA GLN A 136 20.06 6.75 2.61
C GLN A 136 20.20 5.64 1.57
N GLN A 137 21.41 5.33 1.16
CA GLN A 137 21.68 4.21 0.25
C GLN A 137 21.36 2.86 0.90
N LEU A 138 21.70 2.68 2.17
CA LEU A 138 21.34 1.50 2.94
C LEU A 138 19.81 1.32 3.01
N ILE A 139 19.09 2.39 3.38
CA ILE A 139 17.61 2.39 3.44
C ILE A 139 17.01 2.00 2.10
N SER A 140 17.48 2.63 1.01
CA SER A 140 17.00 2.33 -0.33
C SER A 140 17.29 0.88 -0.74
N THR A 141 18.46 0.37 -0.38
CA THR A 141 18.86 -1.01 -0.68
C THR A 141 18.00 -2.02 0.08
N ILE A 142 17.78 -1.82 1.37
CA ILE A 142 16.89 -2.66 2.19
C ILE A 142 15.46 -2.62 1.63
N SER A 143 14.96 -1.45 1.25
CA SER A 143 13.63 -1.29 0.66
C SER A 143 13.50 -2.07 -0.65
N ASN A 144 14.51 -2.02 -1.52
CA ASN A 144 14.54 -2.78 -2.77
C ASN A 144 14.55 -4.29 -2.50
N TRP A 145 15.36 -4.77 -1.57
CA TRP A 145 15.37 -6.20 -1.21
C TRP A 145 14.03 -6.65 -0.65
N LYS A 146 13.37 -5.84 0.18
CA LYS A 146 12.02 -6.13 0.68
C LYS A 146 10.97 -6.15 -0.43
N ASN A 147 11.04 -5.22 -1.37
CA ASN A 147 10.14 -5.18 -2.54
C ASN A 147 10.32 -6.42 -3.44
N ASP A 148 11.56 -6.90 -3.55
CA ASP A 148 11.90 -8.15 -4.26
C ASP A 148 11.61 -9.42 -3.43
N LEU A 149 11.03 -9.29 -2.23
CA LEU A 149 10.80 -10.37 -1.27
C LEU A 149 12.07 -11.15 -0.87
N LYS A 150 13.23 -10.52 -0.95
CA LYS A 150 14.51 -11.11 -0.54
C LYS A 150 14.68 -11.05 0.97
N THR A 151 14.99 -12.19 1.56
CA THR A 151 15.38 -12.26 2.97
C THR A 151 16.82 -11.73 3.18
N PRO A 152 17.22 -11.36 4.42
CA PRO A 152 18.60 -10.98 4.72
C PRO A 152 19.63 -12.05 4.28
N ALA A 153 19.32 -13.33 4.46
CA ALA A 153 20.19 -14.43 4.04
C ALA A 153 20.36 -14.47 2.51
N GLN A 154 19.29 -14.25 1.75
CA GLN A 154 19.34 -14.18 0.29
C GLN A 154 20.09 -12.94 -0.20
N ALA A 155 19.95 -11.81 0.50
CA ALA A 155 20.71 -10.60 0.21
C ALA A 155 22.21 -10.83 0.43
N ALA A 156 22.60 -11.50 1.52
CA ALA A 156 23.98 -11.84 1.83
C ALA A 156 24.57 -12.82 0.80
N ALA A 157 23.81 -13.84 0.40
CA ALA A 157 24.23 -14.82 -0.61
C ALA A 157 24.44 -14.19 -1.99
N GLY A 158 23.68 -13.14 -2.33
CA GLY A 158 23.79 -12.41 -3.59
C GLY A 158 24.79 -11.25 -3.59
N ALA A 159 25.49 -11.00 -2.48
CA ALA A 159 26.42 -9.88 -2.33
C ALA A 159 27.64 -10.00 -3.27
N LYS A 160 27.88 -8.99 -4.08
CA LYS A 160 28.98 -8.98 -5.08
C LYS A 160 30.24 -8.27 -4.59
N GLY A 161 30.18 -7.55 -3.48
CA GLY A 161 31.29 -6.79 -2.93
C GLY A 161 31.18 -6.60 -1.41
N GLU A 162 32.21 -6.00 -0.81
CA GLU A 162 32.27 -5.79 0.63
C GLU A 162 31.11 -4.92 1.12
N ARG A 163 30.79 -3.85 0.40
CA ARG A 163 29.67 -2.96 0.71
C ARG A 163 28.33 -3.71 0.73
N ASP A 164 28.07 -4.57 -0.26
CA ASP A 164 26.83 -5.36 -0.31
C ASP A 164 26.74 -6.31 0.89
N ARG A 165 27.87 -6.88 1.32
CA ARG A 165 27.94 -7.75 2.52
C ARG A 165 27.62 -6.97 3.78
N ILE A 166 28.17 -5.77 3.94
CA ILE A 166 27.89 -4.90 5.08
C ILE A 166 26.40 -4.53 5.08
N PHE A 167 25.85 -4.12 3.96
CA PHE A 167 24.43 -3.74 3.84
C PHE A 167 23.51 -4.94 4.11
N ALA A 168 23.86 -6.13 3.66
CA ALA A 168 23.09 -7.35 3.95
C ALA A 168 23.15 -7.72 5.45
N HIS A 169 24.29 -7.50 6.10
CA HIS A 169 24.43 -7.66 7.55
C HIS A 169 23.54 -6.65 8.30
N CYS A 170 23.59 -5.38 7.93
CA CYS A 170 22.72 -4.35 8.49
C CYS A 170 21.22 -4.67 8.29
N TYR A 171 20.86 -5.22 7.13
CA TYR A 171 19.51 -5.71 6.89
C TYR A 171 19.11 -6.83 7.84
N GLY A 172 20.03 -7.76 8.14
CA GLY A 172 19.82 -8.83 9.11
C GLY A 172 19.56 -8.28 10.52
N LEU A 173 20.36 -7.32 10.98
CA LEU A 173 20.16 -6.66 12.28
C LEU A 173 18.79 -5.95 12.35
N TYR A 174 18.47 -5.20 11.31
CA TYR A 174 17.19 -4.50 11.20
C TYR A 174 16.00 -5.48 11.21
N ASP A 175 16.03 -6.53 10.42
CA ASP A 175 14.97 -7.54 10.34
C ASP A 175 14.78 -8.28 11.69
N ALA A 176 15.87 -8.62 12.36
CA ALA A 176 15.84 -9.25 13.68
C ALA A 176 15.23 -8.32 14.73
N HIS A 177 15.60 -7.01 14.74
CA HIS A 177 15.04 -6.02 15.65
C HIS A 177 13.54 -5.82 15.39
N MET A 178 13.14 -5.70 14.12
CA MET A 178 11.73 -5.54 13.75
C MET A 178 10.88 -6.74 14.17
N LYS A 179 11.38 -7.96 14.04
CA LYS A 179 10.72 -9.18 14.50
C LYS A 179 10.61 -9.25 16.02
N ALA A 180 11.67 -8.87 16.73
CA ALA A 180 11.69 -8.85 18.20
C ALA A 180 10.69 -7.84 18.78
N CYS A 181 10.60 -6.65 18.20
CA CYS A 181 9.69 -5.58 18.62
C CYS A 181 8.28 -5.73 18.05
N LEU A 182 8.04 -6.66 17.10
CA LEU A 182 6.77 -6.86 16.41
C LEU A 182 6.22 -5.59 15.78
N LEU A 183 7.13 -4.80 15.19
CA LEU A 183 6.83 -3.54 14.54
C LEU A 183 6.58 -3.74 13.05
N TYR A 184 5.64 -3.00 12.49
CA TYR A 184 5.39 -2.97 11.06
C TYR A 184 5.92 -1.66 10.45
N THR A 185 6.70 -1.76 9.36
CA THR A 185 7.14 -0.59 8.60
C THR A 185 6.31 -0.42 7.35
N SER A 186 5.75 0.77 7.14
CA SER A 186 5.13 1.12 5.87
C SER A 186 6.22 1.42 4.82
N PRO A 187 6.19 0.84 3.62
CA PRO A 187 7.22 1.06 2.61
C PRO A 187 7.12 2.36 1.81
N SER A 188 6.14 3.26 2.06
CA SER A 188 5.94 4.43 1.22
C SER A 188 5.86 5.76 1.98
N PRO A 189 6.69 6.76 1.57
CA PRO A 189 6.65 8.12 2.13
C PRO A 189 5.46 8.98 1.65
N ARG A 190 4.60 8.48 0.74
CA ARG A 190 3.62 9.31 0.02
C ARG A 190 2.31 9.60 0.75
N ASP A 191 2.04 8.96 1.87
CA ASP A 191 0.76 9.11 2.59
C ASP A 191 0.82 10.01 3.83
N ARG A 192 1.91 10.75 4.03
CA ARG A 192 1.96 11.79 5.05
C ARG A 192 1.15 13.02 4.62
N THR A 193 -0.15 12.92 4.56
CA THR A 193 -0.98 14.10 4.76
C THR A 193 -1.25 14.24 6.25
N ARG A 194 -0.50 15.14 6.87
CA ARG A 194 -0.76 15.62 8.22
C ARG A 194 -2.23 15.98 8.39
N SER A 195 -2.79 15.51 9.47
CA SER A 195 -4.01 16.04 10.09
C SER A 195 -3.85 17.52 10.33
#